data_8587604be48f5987950c65b8d69c0446
#
_entry.id   8587604be48f5987950c65b8d69c0446
#
_cell.length_a   1.000
_cell.length_b   1.000
_cell.length_c   1.000
_cell.angle_alpha   90.00
_cell.angle_beta   90.00
_cell.angle_gamma   90.00
#
_symmetry.space_group_name_H-M   'P 1'
#
loop_
_entity.id
_entity.type
_entity.pdbx_description
1 polymer ?
#
loop_
_entity_poly.entity_id
_entity_poly.type
_entity_poly.pdbx_seq_one_letter_code
_entity_poly.pdbx_strand_id
1 'polypeptide(L)'
;MHRVIVTVILLVGLFYSLAVLAMGIGNVRLPDDQQGYAPEQPIAYSHRLHAGELGINCQFCHSYAEHSPYAGIPSSDVCMKCHNFVTSSFDALQVEIANAEKEQRKPKMIVSDELKKLYATLGLNDPQSPIPDASPKSIPWVRVHNLPDYACFNHSAHVTAGVSCQKCHGPVESMERVRQFETLSMGWCVNCHRESTENGVNGHAVKASINCTVCHH
;
A
#
# COMPACT_ATOMS: atom_id res chain seq x y z
N MET A 1 32.05 -42.71 28.95
CA MET A 1 32.16 -42.14 27.59
C MET A 1 30.81 -42.13 26.85
N HIS A 2 30.11 -43.28 26.75
CA HIS A 2 28.81 -43.37 26.05
C HIS A 2 27.73 -42.40 26.58
N ARG A 3 27.55 -42.30 27.92
CA ARG A 3 26.57 -41.37 28.53
C ARG A 3 26.85 -39.91 28.21
N VAL A 4 28.09 -39.47 28.14
CA VAL A 4 28.47 -38.10 27.80
C VAL A 4 28.14 -37.80 26.35
N ILE A 5 28.42 -38.74 25.42
CA ILE A 5 28.10 -38.60 24.01
C ILE A 5 26.58 -38.46 23.82
N VAL A 6 25.79 -39.31 24.44
CA VAL A 6 24.32 -39.26 24.38
C VAL A 6 23.79 -37.92 24.89
N THR A 7 24.30 -37.46 26.03
CA THR A 7 23.88 -36.16 26.62
C THR A 7 24.21 -35.01 25.69
N VAL A 8 25.39 -34.99 25.06
CA VAL A 8 25.78 -33.94 24.10
C VAL A 8 24.86 -33.95 22.87
N ILE A 9 24.54 -35.11 22.31
CA ILE A 9 23.62 -35.25 21.19
C ILE A 9 22.22 -34.69 21.51
N LEU A 10 21.70 -35.03 22.71
CA LEU A 10 20.40 -34.55 23.17
C LEU A 10 20.38 -33.03 23.38
N LEU A 11 21.44 -32.44 23.96
CA LEU A 11 21.55 -31.00 24.14
C LEU A 11 21.65 -30.27 22.79
N VAL A 12 22.41 -30.77 21.83
CA VAL A 12 22.52 -30.19 20.50
C VAL A 12 21.16 -30.27 19.78
N GLY A 13 20.48 -31.42 19.86
CA GLY A 13 19.14 -31.60 19.29
C GLY A 13 18.10 -30.65 19.90
N LEU A 14 18.14 -30.49 21.24
CA LEU A 14 17.25 -29.55 21.93
C LEU A 14 17.54 -28.11 21.51
N PHE A 15 18.81 -27.71 21.48
CA PHE A 15 19.19 -26.36 21.05
C PHE A 15 18.76 -26.08 19.60
N TYR A 16 18.97 -27.03 18.70
CA TYR A 16 18.55 -26.91 17.31
C TYR A 16 17.02 -26.77 17.20
N SER A 17 16.25 -27.60 17.90
CA SER A 17 14.78 -27.52 17.88
C SER A 17 14.26 -26.21 18.49
N LEU A 18 14.88 -25.69 19.56
CA LEU A 18 14.54 -24.38 20.12
C LEU A 18 14.87 -23.24 19.15
N ALA A 19 15.99 -23.31 18.43
CA ALA A 19 16.36 -22.31 17.43
C ALA A 19 15.38 -22.31 16.24
N VAL A 20 15.00 -23.50 15.75
CA VAL A 20 13.99 -23.63 14.68
C VAL A 20 12.63 -23.10 15.15
N LEU A 21 12.24 -23.43 16.39
CA LEU A 21 10.98 -22.92 16.96
C LEU A 21 11.01 -21.39 17.10
N ALA A 22 12.10 -20.80 17.60
CA ALA A 22 12.24 -19.36 17.75
C ALA A 22 12.20 -18.63 16.40
N MET A 23 12.86 -19.18 15.35
CA MET A 23 12.78 -18.64 14.00
C MET A 23 11.39 -18.80 13.39
N GLY A 24 10.69 -19.90 13.71
CA GLY A 24 9.31 -20.12 13.28
C GLY A 24 8.32 -19.16 13.93
N ILE A 25 8.44 -18.95 15.25
CA ILE A 25 7.56 -18.03 16.02
C ILE A 25 7.68 -16.60 15.51
N GLY A 26 8.88 -16.14 15.12
CA GLY A 26 9.08 -14.79 14.56
C GLY A 26 8.35 -14.56 13.22
N ASN A 27 7.93 -15.63 12.54
CA ASN A 27 7.19 -15.57 11.28
C ASN A 27 5.70 -15.95 11.42
N VAL A 28 5.28 -16.40 12.60
CA VAL A 28 3.87 -16.70 12.88
C VAL A 28 3.14 -15.38 13.09
N ARG A 29 2.35 -14.97 12.10
CA ARG A 29 1.40 -13.89 12.25
C ARG A 29 0.15 -14.45 12.90
N LEU A 30 -0.31 -13.80 13.96
CA LEU A 30 -1.61 -14.13 14.53
C LEU A 30 -2.68 -13.84 13.46
N PRO A 31 -3.75 -14.63 13.41
CA PRO A 31 -4.92 -14.26 12.65
C PRO A 31 -5.27 -12.81 12.99
N ASP A 32 -5.52 -11.98 11.98
CA ASP A 32 -5.88 -10.57 12.09
C ASP A 32 -4.73 -9.57 12.37
N ASP A 33 -3.49 -10.01 12.60
CA ASP A 33 -2.33 -9.11 12.66
C ASP A 33 -1.49 -9.21 11.38
N GLN A 34 -1.71 -8.26 10.48
CA GLN A 34 -0.94 -8.11 9.25
C GLN A 34 0.06 -6.94 9.31
N GLN A 35 0.38 -6.43 10.50
CA GLN A 35 1.36 -5.35 10.65
C GLN A 35 2.69 -5.70 9.95
N GLY A 36 3.18 -4.77 9.13
CA GLY A 36 4.38 -4.95 8.32
C GLY A 36 4.17 -5.75 7.02
N TYR A 37 2.96 -6.24 6.72
CA TYR A 37 2.68 -6.89 5.45
C TYR A 37 2.82 -5.90 4.29
N ALA A 38 3.71 -6.19 3.34
CA ALA A 38 4.06 -5.35 2.20
C ALA A 38 4.16 -6.21 0.93
N PRO A 39 3.05 -6.61 0.33
CA PRO A 39 3.05 -7.47 -0.84
C PRO A 39 3.61 -6.74 -2.08
N GLU A 40 4.15 -7.50 -3.01
CA GLU A 40 4.40 -6.98 -4.35
C GLU A 40 3.11 -6.68 -5.06
N GLN A 41 3.11 -5.57 -5.81
CA GLN A 41 1.96 -5.13 -6.57
C GLN A 41 2.17 -5.42 -8.07
N PRO A 42 1.11 -5.64 -8.86
CA PRO A 42 1.22 -5.86 -10.30
C PRO A 42 1.96 -4.74 -11.04
N ILE A 43 1.79 -3.51 -10.57
CA ILE A 43 2.53 -2.32 -11.00
C ILE A 43 3.23 -1.78 -9.76
N ALA A 44 4.53 -1.54 -9.84
CA ALA A 44 5.33 -0.99 -8.74
C ALA A 44 5.03 0.51 -8.56
N TYR A 45 3.84 0.81 -8.04
CA TYR A 45 3.42 2.18 -7.77
C TYR A 45 4.10 2.70 -6.49
N SER A 46 4.82 3.82 -6.62
CA SER A 46 5.53 4.47 -5.52
C SER A 46 4.69 5.61 -4.91
N HIS A 47 4.21 5.43 -3.68
CA HIS A 47 3.59 6.52 -2.93
C HIS A 47 4.62 7.58 -2.54
N ARG A 48 5.87 7.17 -2.27
CA ARG A 48 6.97 8.10 -1.97
C ARG A 48 7.15 9.12 -3.10
N LEU A 49 7.17 8.66 -4.34
CA LEU A 49 7.28 9.56 -5.49
C LEU A 49 6.04 10.46 -5.63
N HIS A 50 4.82 9.87 -5.65
CA HIS A 50 3.60 10.62 -5.98
C HIS A 50 3.11 11.51 -4.83
N ALA A 51 2.98 10.95 -3.62
CA ALA A 51 2.47 11.68 -2.47
C ALA A 51 3.59 12.44 -1.72
N GLY A 52 4.80 11.87 -1.66
CA GLY A 52 5.94 12.49 -0.98
C GLY A 52 6.63 13.55 -1.82
N GLU A 53 7.28 13.15 -2.92
CA GLU A 53 8.13 14.07 -3.70
C GLU A 53 7.29 15.04 -4.57
N LEU A 54 6.21 14.56 -5.19
CA LEU A 54 5.33 15.38 -6.03
C LEU A 54 4.23 16.09 -5.23
N GLY A 55 4.02 15.74 -3.95
CA GLY A 55 3.03 16.36 -3.08
C GLY A 55 1.58 16.16 -3.51
N ILE A 56 1.27 15.09 -4.26
CA ILE A 56 -0.11 14.81 -4.70
C ILE A 56 -0.94 14.42 -3.49
N ASN A 57 -2.07 15.12 -3.29
CA ASN A 57 -2.97 14.84 -2.17
C ASN A 57 -3.57 13.43 -2.25
N CYS A 58 -3.69 12.76 -1.10
CA CYS A 58 -4.24 11.41 -0.99
C CYS A 58 -5.61 11.28 -1.66
N GLN A 59 -6.49 12.26 -1.45
CA GLN A 59 -7.86 12.27 -1.97
C GLN A 59 -7.94 12.53 -3.47
N PHE A 60 -6.86 12.99 -4.12
CA PHE A 60 -6.82 13.06 -5.58
C PHE A 60 -6.99 11.67 -6.22
N CYS A 61 -6.39 10.66 -5.61
CA CYS A 61 -6.47 9.27 -6.05
C CYS A 61 -7.54 8.47 -5.28
N HIS A 62 -7.63 8.67 -3.96
CA HIS A 62 -8.58 8.00 -3.07
C HIS A 62 -9.80 8.86 -2.79
N SER A 63 -10.47 9.32 -3.85
CA SER A 63 -11.56 10.30 -3.78
C SER A 63 -12.81 9.79 -3.04
N TYR A 64 -12.97 8.48 -2.88
CA TYR A 64 -14.09 7.90 -2.15
C TYR A 64 -13.91 7.93 -0.63
N ALA A 65 -12.71 8.18 -0.11
CA ALA A 65 -12.41 8.11 1.31
C ALA A 65 -13.28 9.05 2.17
N GLU A 66 -13.68 10.20 1.62
CA GLU A 66 -14.53 11.18 2.31
C GLU A 66 -16.03 10.88 2.23
N HIS A 67 -16.45 10.11 1.23
CA HIS A 67 -17.86 9.92 0.91
C HIS A 67 -18.34 8.47 1.03
N SER A 68 -17.46 7.51 1.25
CA SER A 68 -17.75 6.08 1.24
C SER A 68 -17.10 5.35 2.43
N PRO A 69 -17.68 4.22 2.87
CA PRO A 69 -16.97 3.32 3.77
C PRO A 69 -15.63 2.83 3.23
N TYR A 70 -15.47 2.80 1.92
CA TYR A 70 -14.24 2.36 1.24
C TYR A 70 -13.51 3.56 0.63
N ALA A 71 -12.21 3.68 0.89
CA ALA A 71 -11.39 4.73 0.26
C ALA A 71 -11.27 4.57 -1.27
N GLY A 72 -11.47 3.36 -1.74
CA GLY A 72 -11.33 3.02 -3.15
C GLY A 72 -9.89 2.94 -3.63
N ILE A 73 -9.69 2.19 -4.70
CA ILE A 73 -8.46 2.22 -5.50
C ILE A 73 -8.79 3.02 -6.75
N PRO A 74 -7.94 4.00 -7.15
CA PRO A 74 -8.22 4.82 -8.31
C PRO A 74 -8.31 3.96 -9.58
N SER A 75 -9.23 4.31 -10.48
CA SER A 75 -9.26 3.74 -11.82
C SER A 75 -8.01 4.14 -12.60
N SER A 76 -7.65 3.36 -13.63
CA SER A 76 -6.52 3.66 -14.51
C SER A 76 -6.63 5.05 -15.17
N ASP A 77 -7.85 5.58 -15.35
CA ASP A 77 -8.08 6.92 -15.89
C ASP A 77 -7.48 8.03 -15.02
N VAL A 78 -7.43 7.84 -13.71
CA VAL A 78 -6.78 8.79 -12.81
C VAL A 78 -5.28 8.85 -13.09
N CYS A 79 -4.65 7.71 -13.31
CA CYS A 79 -3.25 7.61 -13.71
C CYS A 79 -2.99 8.32 -15.04
N MET A 80 -3.88 8.11 -16.00
CA MET A 80 -3.78 8.67 -17.36
C MET A 80 -3.93 10.19 -17.42
N LYS A 81 -4.41 10.86 -16.38
CA LYS A 81 -4.44 12.34 -16.33
C LYS A 81 -3.03 12.94 -16.48
N CYS A 82 -2.01 12.24 -15.97
CA CYS A 82 -0.61 12.65 -16.10
C CYS A 82 0.15 11.72 -17.08
N HIS A 83 -0.10 10.43 -17.03
CA HIS A 83 0.66 9.43 -17.78
C HIS A 83 0.30 9.36 -19.29
N ASN A 84 -0.62 10.17 -19.75
CA ASN A 84 -0.75 10.49 -21.18
C ASN A 84 0.47 11.28 -21.73
N PHE A 85 1.20 11.97 -20.84
CA PHE A 85 2.32 12.85 -21.22
C PHE A 85 3.62 12.45 -20.51
N VAL A 86 3.53 12.01 -19.28
CA VAL A 86 4.66 11.56 -18.45
C VAL A 86 4.82 10.06 -18.59
N THR A 87 5.67 9.65 -19.53
CA THR A 87 5.85 8.22 -19.91
C THR A 87 7.11 7.59 -19.36
N SER A 88 8.02 8.38 -18.80
CA SER A 88 9.29 7.92 -18.22
C SER A 88 9.79 8.88 -17.14
N SER A 89 10.88 8.51 -16.45
CA SER A 89 11.59 9.44 -15.57
C SER A 89 12.27 10.55 -16.36
N PHE A 90 12.51 11.68 -15.70
CA PHE A 90 13.23 12.82 -16.30
C PHE A 90 14.62 12.42 -16.77
N ASP A 91 15.36 11.63 -15.98
CA ASP A 91 16.72 11.18 -16.33
C ASP A 91 16.73 10.34 -17.61
N ALA A 92 15.79 9.41 -17.75
CA ALA A 92 15.66 8.59 -18.94
C ALA A 92 15.37 9.45 -20.19
N LEU A 93 14.52 10.46 -20.03
CA LEU A 93 14.22 11.42 -21.10
C LEU A 93 15.48 12.22 -21.50
N GLN A 94 16.27 12.70 -20.55
CA GLN A 94 17.52 13.44 -20.83
C GLN A 94 18.54 12.56 -21.56
N VAL A 95 18.67 11.30 -21.17
CA VAL A 95 19.54 10.33 -21.87
C VAL A 95 19.09 10.13 -23.32
N GLU A 96 17.80 9.99 -23.56
CA GLU A 96 17.29 9.85 -24.94
C GLU A 96 17.52 11.12 -25.77
N ILE A 97 17.28 12.30 -25.21
CA ILE A 97 17.54 13.58 -25.90
C ILE A 97 19.01 13.66 -26.30
N ALA A 98 19.95 13.39 -25.39
CA ALA A 98 21.36 13.43 -25.68
C ALA A 98 21.80 12.41 -26.74
N ASN A 99 21.21 11.22 -26.76
CA ASN A 99 21.46 10.20 -27.77
C ASN A 99 20.89 10.63 -29.14
N ALA A 100 19.69 11.17 -29.15
CA ALA A 100 19.05 11.65 -30.36
C ALA A 100 19.84 12.78 -31.03
N GLU A 101 20.39 13.71 -30.23
CA GLU A 101 21.26 14.77 -30.70
C GLU A 101 22.53 14.21 -31.34
N LYS A 102 23.23 13.27 -30.70
CA LYS A 102 24.40 12.59 -31.24
C LYS A 102 24.15 11.88 -32.57
N GLU A 103 22.96 11.24 -32.65
CA GLU A 103 22.54 10.48 -33.83
C GLU A 103 21.83 11.35 -34.90
N GLN A 104 21.71 12.66 -34.66
CA GLN A 104 21.02 13.62 -35.54
C GLN A 104 19.61 13.19 -35.92
N ARG A 105 18.86 12.63 -34.97
CA ARG A 105 17.46 12.20 -35.11
C ARG A 105 16.56 12.91 -34.09
N LYS A 106 15.26 12.80 -34.30
CA LYS A 106 14.30 13.25 -33.28
C LYS A 106 14.30 12.28 -32.08
N PRO A 107 14.14 12.80 -30.84
CA PRO A 107 13.94 11.97 -29.67
C PRO A 107 12.73 11.03 -29.83
N LYS A 108 12.86 9.79 -29.40
CA LYS A 108 11.76 8.81 -29.38
C LYS A 108 11.03 8.92 -28.05
N MET A 109 9.73 8.56 -28.07
CA MET A 109 8.99 8.38 -26.83
C MET A 109 9.59 7.21 -26.05
N ILE A 110 9.94 7.46 -24.80
CA ILE A 110 10.40 6.43 -23.87
C ILE A 110 9.26 6.11 -22.92
N VAL A 111 8.96 4.84 -22.75
CA VAL A 111 7.98 4.34 -21.80
C VAL A 111 8.66 3.44 -20.79
N SER A 112 8.54 3.76 -19.49
CA SER A 112 9.06 2.91 -18.42
C SER A 112 8.33 1.57 -18.37
N ASP A 113 8.99 0.52 -17.86
CA ASP A 113 8.40 -0.82 -17.85
C ASP A 113 7.14 -0.91 -16.98
N GLU A 114 7.07 -0.16 -15.90
CA GLU A 114 5.88 -0.09 -15.05
C GLU A 114 4.71 0.61 -15.76
N LEU A 115 4.97 1.65 -16.54
CA LEU A 115 3.94 2.30 -17.34
C LEU A 115 3.49 1.46 -18.55
N LYS A 116 4.37 0.63 -19.11
CA LYS A 116 3.94 -0.37 -20.12
C LYS A 116 2.89 -1.32 -19.54
N LYS A 117 3.03 -1.73 -18.27
CA LYS A 117 2.02 -2.55 -17.58
C LYS A 117 0.70 -1.80 -17.43
N LEU A 118 0.73 -0.51 -17.05
CA LEU A 118 -0.46 0.33 -16.98
C LEU A 118 -1.15 0.43 -18.34
N TYR A 119 -0.41 0.76 -19.40
CA TYR A 119 -0.97 0.89 -20.74
C TYR A 119 -1.53 -0.43 -21.25
N ALA A 120 -0.86 -1.54 -21.00
CA ALA A 120 -1.38 -2.87 -21.37
C ALA A 120 -2.72 -3.18 -20.70
N THR A 121 -2.96 -2.73 -19.46
CA THR A 121 -4.29 -2.89 -18.82
C THR A 121 -5.37 -2.07 -19.49
N LEU A 122 -5.00 -0.99 -20.17
CA LEU A 122 -5.92 -0.13 -20.93
C LEU A 122 -6.08 -0.57 -22.40
N GLY A 123 -5.38 -1.62 -22.82
CA GLY A 123 -5.33 -2.05 -24.20
C GLY A 123 -4.47 -1.15 -25.09
N LEU A 124 -3.43 -0.53 -24.51
CA LEU A 124 -2.50 0.36 -25.20
C LEU A 124 -1.07 -0.20 -25.16
N ASN A 125 -0.28 0.07 -26.20
CA ASN A 125 1.18 -0.10 -26.20
C ASN A 125 1.88 1.10 -25.56
N ASP A 126 1.39 2.28 -25.86
CA ASP A 126 1.76 3.59 -25.31
C ASP A 126 0.51 4.50 -25.35
N PRO A 127 0.55 5.73 -24.80
CA PRO A 127 -0.63 6.61 -24.75
C PRO A 127 -1.32 6.89 -26.10
N GLN A 128 -0.63 6.70 -27.21
CA GLN A 128 -1.11 7.05 -28.57
C GLN A 128 -1.35 5.81 -29.45
N SER A 129 -0.99 4.62 -28.98
CA SER A 129 -0.97 3.39 -29.79
C SER A 129 -1.89 2.31 -29.20
N PRO A 130 -3.18 2.30 -29.55
CA PRO A 130 -4.09 1.23 -29.11
C PRO A 130 -3.68 -0.13 -29.71
N ILE A 131 -3.86 -1.18 -28.90
CA ILE A 131 -3.69 -2.56 -29.36
C ILE A 131 -4.99 -2.99 -30.05
N PRO A 132 -4.96 -3.44 -31.29
CA PRO A 132 -6.15 -3.92 -31.99
C PRO A 132 -6.87 -5.02 -31.19
N ASP A 133 -8.19 -4.95 -31.12
CA ASP A 133 -9.06 -5.91 -30.44
C ASP A 133 -8.82 -6.11 -28.93
N ALA A 134 -7.94 -5.31 -28.31
CA ALA A 134 -7.73 -5.34 -26.86
C ALA A 134 -8.85 -4.56 -26.14
N SER A 135 -9.31 -5.12 -25.03
CA SER A 135 -10.27 -4.47 -24.13
C SER A 135 -9.60 -4.09 -22.81
N PRO A 136 -9.94 -2.94 -22.20
CA PRO A 136 -9.43 -2.56 -20.88
C PRO A 136 -9.75 -3.60 -19.82
N LYS A 137 -8.80 -3.78 -18.89
CA LYS A 137 -8.91 -4.70 -17.75
C LYS A 137 -8.55 -3.97 -16.46
N SER A 138 -9.18 -4.35 -15.37
CA SER A 138 -8.81 -3.85 -14.05
C SER A 138 -7.43 -4.34 -13.65
N ILE A 139 -6.65 -3.49 -12.98
CA ILE A 139 -5.38 -3.88 -12.37
C ILE A 139 -5.69 -4.74 -11.14
N PRO A 140 -5.18 -5.98 -11.05
CA PRO A 140 -5.46 -6.89 -9.94
C PRO A 140 -4.60 -6.53 -8.70
N TRP A 141 -4.85 -5.36 -8.11
CA TRP A 141 -4.13 -4.91 -6.93
C TRP A 141 -4.25 -5.88 -5.76
N VAL A 142 -3.14 -6.12 -5.07
CA VAL A 142 -3.11 -6.95 -3.86
C VAL A 142 -3.49 -6.09 -2.66
N ARG A 143 -4.51 -6.52 -1.89
CA ARG A 143 -4.97 -5.83 -0.69
C ARG A 143 -3.87 -5.85 0.38
N VAL A 144 -3.51 -4.67 0.91
CA VAL A 144 -2.47 -4.51 1.94
C VAL A 144 -3.10 -4.47 3.33
N HIS A 145 -4.09 -3.59 3.53
CA HIS A 145 -4.77 -3.42 4.80
C HIS A 145 -5.99 -4.33 4.85
N ASN A 146 -6.03 -5.20 5.83
CA ASN A 146 -7.12 -6.15 5.98
C ASN A 146 -7.71 -6.08 7.38
N LEU A 147 -9.05 -6.05 7.43
CA LEU A 147 -9.82 -6.29 8.65
C LEU A 147 -10.58 -7.60 8.48
N PRO A 148 -10.86 -8.32 9.58
CA PRO A 148 -11.75 -9.47 9.54
C PRO A 148 -13.12 -9.09 8.99
N ASP A 149 -13.78 -10.02 8.30
CA ASP A 149 -15.09 -9.77 7.64
C ASP A 149 -16.20 -9.36 8.60
N TYR A 150 -16.07 -9.70 9.88
CA TYR A 150 -16.98 -9.31 10.95
C TYR A 150 -16.70 -7.91 11.52
N ALA A 151 -15.67 -7.20 11.03
CA ALA A 151 -15.30 -5.86 11.47
C ALA A 151 -15.60 -4.84 10.37
N CYS A 152 -16.65 -4.04 10.55
CA CYS A 152 -17.02 -2.99 9.62
C CYS A 152 -16.27 -1.70 9.92
N PHE A 153 -15.61 -1.14 8.93
CA PHE A 153 -14.92 0.13 9.02
C PHE A 153 -15.46 1.12 7.99
N ASN A 154 -15.65 2.35 8.41
CA ASN A 154 -16.15 3.41 7.54
C ASN A 154 -15.11 4.54 7.42
N HIS A 155 -14.45 4.66 6.24
CA HIS A 155 -13.49 5.73 5.97
C HIS A 155 -14.12 7.12 6.09
N SER A 156 -15.32 7.34 5.53
CA SER A 156 -15.92 8.67 5.51
C SER A 156 -16.17 9.23 6.92
N ALA A 157 -16.55 8.38 7.86
CA ALA A 157 -16.76 8.80 9.26
C ALA A 157 -15.45 9.29 9.91
N HIS A 158 -14.31 8.67 9.59
CA HIS A 158 -13.01 9.03 10.15
C HIS A 158 -12.40 10.27 9.45
N VAL A 159 -12.52 10.31 8.11
CA VAL A 159 -12.01 11.45 7.31
C VAL A 159 -12.78 12.73 7.63
N THR A 160 -14.12 12.67 7.69
CA THR A 160 -14.95 13.83 8.06
C THR A 160 -14.75 14.25 9.52
N ALA A 161 -14.40 13.35 10.43
CA ALA A 161 -13.99 13.68 11.79
C ALA A 161 -12.59 14.35 11.84
N GLY A 162 -11.87 14.43 10.73
CA GLY A 162 -10.55 15.06 10.64
C GLY A 162 -9.39 14.14 11.03
N VAL A 163 -9.60 12.81 11.10
CA VAL A 163 -8.51 11.87 11.36
C VAL A 163 -7.59 11.81 10.14
N SER A 164 -6.28 12.05 10.36
CA SER A 164 -5.30 12.00 9.28
C SER A 164 -5.12 10.57 8.75
N CYS A 165 -4.85 10.46 7.45
CA CYS A 165 -4.60 9.18 6.80
C CYS A 165 -3.44 8.42 7.45
N GLN A 166 -2.40 9.16 7.85
CA GLN A 166 -1.19 8.62 8.49
C GLN A 166 -1.46 7.99 9.86
N LYS A 167 -2.53 8.36 10.57
CA LYS A 167 -2.87 7.76 11.87
C LYS A 167 -3.07 6.26 11.76
N CYS A 168 -3.60 5.79 10.65
CA CYS A 168 -3.88 4.36 10.39
C CYS A 168 -2.86 3.74 9.41
N HIS A 169 -2.53 4.49 8.35
CA HIS A 169 -1.71 3.98 7.25
C HIS A 169 -0.21 4.23 7.46
N GLY A 170 0.18 5.01 8.50
CA GLY A 170 1.57 5.43 8.71
C GLY A 170 2.04 6.45 7.68
N PRO A 171 3.34 6.71 7.58
CA PRO A 171 3.92 7.71 6.68
C PRO A 171 3.96 7.20 5.23
N VAL A 172 2.78 7.00 4.61
CA VAL A 172 2.62 6.43 3.27
C VAL A 172 3.42 7.22 2.23
N GLU A 173 3.49 8.54 2.39
CA GLU A 173 4.27 9.45 1.55
C GLU A 173 5.79 9.18 1.58
N SER A 174 6.26 8.33 2.47
CA SER A 174 7.66 7.86 2.50
C SER A 174 7.83 6.42 1.99
N MET A 175 6.72 5.75 1.63
CA MET A 175 6.75 4.33 1.28
C MET A 175 6.89 4.13 -0.22
N GLU A 176 7.96 3.46 -0.63
CA GLU A 176 8.11 2.93 -2.00
C GLU A 176 7.12 1.80 -2.25
N ARG A 177 7.01 0.88 -1.28
CA ARG A 177 6.02 -0.20 -1.24
C ARG A 177 5.16 -0.02 -0.01
N VAL A 178 3.86 0.13 -0.18
CA VAL A 178 2.93 0.27 0.93
C VAL A 178 2.90 -0.98 1.78
N ARG A 179 2.92 -0.78 3.09
CA ARG A 179 2.76 -1.84 4.10
C ARG A 179 1.65 -1.49 5.08
N GLN A 180 1.04 -2.49 5.68
CA GLN A 180 0.20 -2.24 6.83
C GLN A 180 1.07 -1.76 8.00
N PHE A 181 0.86 -0.52 8.43
CA PHE A 181 1.70 0.14 9.45
C PHE A 181 1.20 -0.19 10.85
N GLU A 182 -0.09 0.03 11.11
CA GLU A 182 -0.72 -0.23 12.41
C GLU A 182 -1.27 -1.67 12.50
N THR A 183 -1.46 -2.15 13.72
CA THR A 183 -2.00 -3.49 13.97
C THR A 183 -3.44 -3.63 13.48
N LEU A 184 -4.20 -2.54 13.50
CA LEU A 184 -5.64 -2.49 13.22
C LEU A 184 -6.46 -3.45 14.09
N SER A 185 -5.92 -3.82 15.26
CA SER A 185 -6.59 -4.69 16.21
C SER A 185 -7.77 -3.97 16.89
N MET A 186 -8.75 -4.73 17.38
CA MET A 186 -9.88 -4.17 18.12
C MET A 186 -9.43 -3.26 19.28
N GLY A 187 -8.40 -3.69 20.03
CA GLY A 187 -7.83 -2.89 21.12
C GLY A 187 -7.26 -1.56 20.67
N TRP A 188 -6.58 -1.55 19.51
CA TRP A 188 -6.03 -0.33 18.91
C TRP A 188 -7.16 0.65 18.53
N CYS A 189 -8.22 0.17 17.88
CA CYS A 189 -9.39 0.99 17.51
C CYS A 189 -10.09 1.56 18.74
N VAL A 190 -10.38 0.72 19.74
CA VAL A 190 -11.10 1.13 20.97
C VAL A 190 -10.30 2.16 21.77
N ASN A 191 -8.98 2.00 21.86
CA ASN A 191 -8.12 2.97 22.57
C ASN A 191 -8.10 4.31 21.84
N CYS A 192 -7.98 4.31 20.51
CA CYS A 192 -8.09 5.52 19.70
C CYS A 192 -9.44 6.23 19.88
N HIS A 193 -10.56 5.49 19.90
CA HIS A 193 -11.91 6.05 20.13
C HIS A 193 -12.06 6.67 21.51
N ARG A 194 -11.50 6.06 22.56
CA ARG A 194 -11.50 6.64 23.92
C ARG A 194 -10.70 7.92 23.97
N GLU A 195 -9.46 7.89 23.46
CA GLU A 195 -8.57 9.05 23.40
C GLU A 195 -9.21 10.20 22.59
N SER A 196 -9.79 9.89 21.42
CA SER A 196 -10.46 10.90 20.59
C SER A 196 -11.70 11.51 21.26
N THR A 197 -12.44 10.72 22.06
CA THR A 197 -13.61 11.23 22.79
C THR A 197 -13.18 12.16 23.93
N GLU A 198 -12.02 11.90 24.58
CA GLU A 198 -11.49 12.74 25.65
C GLU A 198 -10.81 14.00 25.14
N ASN A 199 -9.99 13.88 24.09
CA ASN A 199 -9.10 14.94 23.63
C ASN A 199 -9.58 15.65 22.34
N GLY A 200 -10.59 15.10 21.67
CA GLY A 200 -11.03 15.57 20.36
C GLY A 200 -10.09 15.12 19.22
N VAL A 201 -10.38 15.59 18.02
CA VAL A 201 -9.57 15.39 16.81
C VAL A 201 -9.34 16.75 16.16
N ASN A 202 -8.10 17.13 15.92
CA ASN A 202 -7.72 18.43 15.33
C ASN A 202 -8.39 19.64 15.98
N GLY A 203 -8.51 19.63 17.31
CA GLY A 203 -9.14 20.72 18.08
C GLY A 203 -10.68 20.71 18.07
N HIS A 204 -11.30 19.74 17.44
CA HIS A 204 -12.76 19.57 17.42
C HIS A 204 -13.19 18.44 18.37
N ALA A 205 -14.22 18.70 19.18
CA ALA A 205 -14.81 17.66 20.02
C ALA A 205 -15.49 16.61 19.15
N VAL A 206 -15.17 15.34 19.38
CA VAL A 206 -15.78 14.19 18.69
C VAL A 206 -16.32 13.21 19.71
N LYS A 207 -17.35 12.45 19.35
CA LYS A 207 -17.89 11.35 20.13
C LYS A 207 -17.68 10.05 19.37
N ALA A 208 -16.49 9.45 19.53
CA ALA A 208 -16.17 8.19 18.90
C ALA A 208 -16.84 7.01 19.64
N SER A 209 -17.63 6.23 18.92
CA SER A 209 -18.39 5.13 19.53
C SER A 209 -17.50 3.96 19.88
N ILE A 210 -17.71 3.38 21.07
CA ILE A 210 -17.14 2.10 21.50
C ILE A 210 -18.20 1.01 21.63
N ASN A 211 -19.39 1.23 21.06
CA ASN A 211 -20.47 0.26 21.06
C ASN A 211 -20.12 -0.87 20.07
N CYS A 212 -20.26 -2.12 20.53
CA CYS A 212 -19.91 -3.31 19.75
C CYS A 212 -20.65 -3.37 18.40
N THR A 213 -21.94 -3.00 18.36
CA THR A 213 -22.78 -3.07 17.16
C THR A 213 -22.46 -2.03 16.08
N VAL A 214 -21.64 -1.03 16.37
CA VAL A 214 -21.20 -0.04 15.36
C VAL A 214 -20.09 -0.60 14.48
N CYS A 215 -19.29 -1.51 15.04
CA CYS A 215 -18.15 -2.13 14.35
C CYS A 215 -18.43 -3.59 13.96
N HIS A 216 -19.39 -4.25 14.61
CA HIS A 216 -19.72 -5.67 14.40
C HIS A 216 -21.19 -5.84 14.06
N HIS A 217 -21.53 -6.01 12.78
CA HIS A 217 -22.89 -6.26 12.27
C HIS A 217 -22.89 -7.08 10.98
#